data_bc23a184900a65531b3e9cdb37492911
#
_entry.id   bc23a184900a65531b3e9cdb37492911
#
_cell.length_a   1.000
_cell.length_b   1.000
_cell.length_c   1.000
_cell.angle_alpha   90.00
_cell.angle_beta   90.00
_cell.angle_gamma   90.00
#
_symmetry.space_group_name_H-M   'P 1'
#
loop_
_entity.id
_entity.type
_entity.pdbx_description
1 polymer ?
#
loop_
_entity_poly.entity_id
_entity_poly.type
_entity_poly.pdbx_seq_one_letter_code
_entity_poly.pdbx_strand_id
1 'polypeptide(L)'
;LFDWRIMQYQTPVVISQSQRMDFRLPPGVAFRLSAASGLDLNAHYANFINTIIHGESYANLHLVTADQVEHEAEIFALSNFDIDLPAGKTTTLVKEFLFKEDRYVFQLVSHTHDRMVEFTAELIGGPRDGELLYVSYDWEHPAPLRFDPPLFMERGQGFRISATYDNQTDRDLYF
;
A
#
# COMPACT_ATOMS: atom_id res chain seq x y z
N LEU A 1 -3.69 16.15 11.04
CA LEU A 1 -4.72 15.70 10.10
C LEU A 1 -4.07 15.56 8.72
N PHE A 2 -4.04 14.35 8.19
CA PHE A 2 -3.55 14.09 6.84
C PHE A 2 -4.49 14.73 5.82
N ASP A 3 -3.99 15.61 4.97
CA ASP A 3 -4.77 16.20 3.89
C ASP A 3 -4.54 15.39 2.60
N TRP A 4 -5.43 14.44 2.33
CA TRP A 4 -5.40 13.58 1.14
C TRP A 4 -5.42 14.37 -0.18
N ARG A 5 -5.89 15.65 -0.17
CA ARG A 5 -5.89 16.52 -1.35
C ARG A 5 -4.47 16.84 -1.83
N ILE A 6 -3.49 16.75 -0.94
CA ILE A 6 -2.09 16.95 -1.27
C ILE A 6 -1.56 15.79 -2.12
N MET A 7 -2.07 14.58 -1.93
CA MET A 7 -1.63 13.38 -2.68
C MET A 7 -1.81 13.49 -4.19
N GLN A 8 -2.75 14.30 -4.67
CA GLN A 8 -2.90 14.52 -6.12
C GLN A 8 -1.70 15.26 -6.75
N TYR A 9 -0.86 15.91 -5.93
CA TYR A 9 0.34 16.66 -6.36
C TYR A 9 1.64 15.97 -5.93
N GLN A 10 1.56 14.83 -5.27
CA GLN A 10 2.70 14.09 -4.74
C GLN A 10 2.76 12.71 -5.37
N THR A 11 3.98 12.25 -5.65
CA THR A 11 4.22 10.86 -6.06
C THR A 11 4.83 10.13 -4.87
N PRO A 12 4.14 9.15 -4.28
CA PRO A 12 4.71 8.36 -3.21
C PRO A 12 5.87 7.53 -3.74
N VAL A 13 7.00 7.56 -3.02
CA VAL A 13 8.18 6.75 -3.35
C VAL A 13 8.43 5.67 -2.31
N VAL A 14 7.91 5.85 -1.09
CA VAL A 14 7.97 4.85 -0.03
C VAL A 14 6.85 5.09 0.99
N ILE A 15 6.28 3.99 1.49
CA ILE A 15 5.29 4.00 2.56
C ILE A 15 5.73 2.94 3.58
N SER A 16 5.77 3.28 4.86
CA SER A 16 6.08 2.36 5.94
C SER A 16 5.03 2.45 7.05
N GLN A 17 4.58 1.31 7.52
CA GLN A 17 3.78 1.17 8.74
C GLN A 17 4.63 0.62 9.91
N SER A 18 5.95 0.58 9.74
CA SER A 18 6.89 0.11 10.75
C SER A 18 7.83 1.23 11.19
N GLN A 19 8.28 1.20 12.45
CA GLN A 19 9.23 2.17 13.00
C GLN A 19 10.58 2.18 12.27
N ARG A 20 10.96 1.05 11.65
CA ARG A 20 12.17 0.93 10.85
C ARG A 20 11.87 0.12 9.61
N MET A 21 12.35 0.59 8.47
CA MET A 21 12.23 -0.10 7.20
C MET A 21 13.53 0.03 6.40
N ASP A 22 14.02 -1.08 5.87
CA ASP A 22 15.03 -1.11 4.79
C ASP A 22 14.32 -1.56 3.52
N PHE A 23 13.96 -0.59 2.68
CA PHE A 23 13.26 -0.85 1.43
C PHE A 23 14.24 -0.83 0.27
N ARG A 24 14.44 -1.98 -0.36
CA ARG A 24 15.31 -2.14 -1.51
C ARG A 24 14.51 -2.57 -2.72
N LEU A 25 14.72 -1.86 -3.80
CA LEU A 25 14.20 -2.23 -5.10
C LEU A 25 15.04 -3.37 -5.72
N PRO A 26 14.47 -4.13 -6.66
CA PRO A 26 15.26 -5.08 -7.45
C PRO A 26 16.44 -4.40 -8.17
N PRO A 27 17.51 -5.14 -8.51
CA PRO A 27 18.59 -4.60 -9.32
C PRO A 27 18.07 -3.98 -10.62
N GLY A 28 18.65 -2.85 -11.03
CA GLY A 28 18.21 -2.10 -12.24
C GLY A 28 16.89 -1.37 -12.11
N VAL A 29 16.22 -1.41 -10.96
CA VAL A 29 14.92 -0.73 -10.72
C VAL A 29 15.13 0.47 -9.80
N ALA A 30 14.55 1.62 -10.13
CA ALA A 30 14.56 2.81 -9.27
C ALA A 30 13.31 3.66 -9.45
N PHE A 31 12.97 4.45 -8.43
CA PHE A 31 12.01 5.55 -8.57
C PHE A 31 12.69 6.76 -9.19
N ARG A 32 11.98 7.44 -10.07
CA ARG A 32 12.45 8.71 -10.61
C ARG A 32 12.25 9.83 -9.59
N LEU A 33 13.33 10.52 -9.23
CA LEU A 33 13.29 11.77 -8.47
C LEU A 33 13.67 12.91 -9.42
N SER A 34 12.73 13.80 -9.68
CA SER A 34 13.00 14.99 -10.51
C SER A 34 13.90 15.95 -9.75
N ALA A 35 14.89 16.55 -10.43
CA ALA A 35 15.77 17.55 -9.83
C ALA A 35 15.03 18.82 -9.35
N ALA A 36 13.83 19.08 -9.90
CA ALA A 36 13.00 20.21 -9.51
C ALA A 36 11.98 19.88 -8.41
N SER A 37 11.91 18.62 -7.95
CA SER A 37 10.99 18.17 -6.91
C SER A 37 11.67 18.25 -5.54
N GLY A 38 10.90 18.68 -4.53
CA GLY A 38 11.23 18.47 -3.14
C GLY A 38 10.84 17.08 -2.69
N LEU A 39 11.27 16.71 -1.48
CA LEU A 39 10.78 15.53 -0.77
C LEU A 39 9.92 16.00 0.40
N ASP A 40 8.78 15.39 0.57
CA ASP A 40 7.89 15.56 1.71
C ASP A 40 7.91 14.29 2.55
N LEU A 41 8.21 14.44 3.85
CA LEU A 41 8.19 13.34 4.82
C LEU A 41 6.99 13.51 5.73
N ASN A 42 5.96 12.72 5.50
CA ASN A 42 4.77 12.67 6.34
C ASN A 42 4.95 11.57 7.40
N ALA A 43 4.98 11.97 8.68
CA ALA A 43 5.16 11.04 9.80
C ALA A 43 4.00 11.17 10.79
N HIS A 44 3.44 10.03 11.21
CA HIS A 44 2.38 9.95 12.18
C HIS A 44 2.91 9.38 13.51
N TYR A 45 2.58 10.05 14.59
CA TYR A 45 2.96 9.65 15.94
C TYR A 45 1.72 9.53 16.82
N ALA A 46 1.68 8.49 17.64
CA ALA A 46 0.70 8.35 18.68
C ALA A 46 1.39 8.40 20.06
N ASN A 47 0.88 9.27 20.95
CA ASN A 47 1.37 9.38 22.31
C ASN A 47 0.30 8.82 23.27
N PHE A 48 0.58 7.68 23.88
CA PHE A 48 -0.32 7.00 24.81
C PHE A 48 0.07 7.23 26.31
N ILE A 49 1.02 8.14 26.56
CA ILE A 49 1.46 8.47 27.94
C ILE A 49 1.21 9.95 28.26
N ASN A 50 1.12 10.28 29.56
CA ASN A 50 0.81 11.63 30.03
C ASN A 50 2.03 12.57 30.07
N THR A 51 3.07 12.30 29.29
CA THR A 51 4.26 13.17 29.19
C THR A 51 4.51 13.56 27.75
N ILE A 52 5.13 14.71 27.54
CA ILE A 52 5.54 15.15 26.21
C ILE A 52 6.63 14.21 25.72
N ILE A 53 6.46 13.71 24.49
CA ILE A 53 7.49 12.97 23.77
C ILE A 53 7.94 13.80 22.55
N HIS A 54 9.21 13.70 22.21
CA HIS A 54 9.78 14.27 21.00
C HIS A 54 10.02 13.13 20.02
N GLY A 55 9.39 13.22 18.84
CA GLY A 55 9.56 12.26 17.77
C GLY A 55 10.42 12.86 16.66
N GLU A 56 11.25 12.02 16.05
CA GLU A 56 12.06 12.38 14.89
C GLU A 56 11.91 11.29 13.82
N SER A 57 11.85 11.68 12.56
CA SER A 57 11.79 10.76 11.41
C SER A 57 12.91 11.07 10.44
N TYR A 58 13.54 10.03 9.94
CA TYR A 58 14.64 10.11 8.98
C TYR A 58 14.39 9.19 7.81
N ALA A 59 14.73 9.66 6.62
CA ALA A 59 14.77 8.84 5.41
C ALA A 59 16.17 8.96 4.78
N ASN A 60 16.84 7.82 4.60
CA ASN A 60 18.09 7.73 3.84
C ASN A 60 17.75 7.25 2.43
N LEU A 61 18.14 8.02 1.43
CA LEU A 61 17.93 7.68 0.03
C LEU A 61 19.23 7.18 -0.57
N HIS A 62 19.19 5.99 -1.19
CA HIS A 62 20.28 5.47 -2.01
C HIS A 62 20.01 5.89 -3.45
N LEU A 63 20.82 6.79 -3.98
CA LEU A 63 20.66 7.32 -5.32
C LEU A 63 21.51 6.55 -6.32
N VAL A 64 20.99 6.37 -7.51
CA VAL A 64 21.67 5.82 -8.67
C VAL A 64 21.58 6.80 -9.83
N THR A 65 22.48 6.69 -10.79
CA THR A 65 22.45 7.49 -12.02
C THR A 65 21.52 6.84 -13.05
N ALA A 66 20.97 7.65 -13.97
CA ALA A 66 19.99 7.16 -14.94
C ALA A 66 20.49 6.02 -15.84
N ASP A 67 21.78 5.95 -16.09
CA ASP A 67 22.42 4.88 -16.88
C ASP A 67 22.46 3.53 -16.14
N GLN A 68 22.19 3.51 -14.84
CA GLN A 68 22.12 2.30 -14.02
C GLN A 68 20.68 1.77 -13.90
N VAL A 69 19.69 2.49 -14.45
CA VAL A 69 18.28 2.17 -14.33
C VAL A 69 17.78 1.51 -15.61
N GLU A 70 17.28 0.29 -15.47
CA GLU A 70 16.64 -0.49 -16.55
C GLU A 70 15.13 -0.30 -16.55
N HIS A 71 14.54 -0.17 -15.35
CA HIS A 71 13.10 -0.02 -15.15
C HIS A 71 12.78 1.05 -14.11
N GLU A 72 11.81 1.90 -14.42
CA GLU A 72 11.29 2.89 -13.49
C GLU A 72 10.16 2.27 -12.66
N ALA A 73 10.27 2.38 -11.35
CA ALA A 73 9.24 1.92 -10.41
C ALA A 73 8.23 3.02 -10.10
N GLU A 74 7.01 2.61 -9.79
CA GLU A 74 5.96 3.46 -9.21
C GLU A 74 5.20 2.73 -8.11
N ILE A 75 4.62 3.46 -7.18
CA ILE A 75 3.63 2.92 -6.25
C ILE A 75 2.26 3.09 -6.87
N PHE A 76 1.58 1.98 -7.07
CA PHE A 76 0.22 1.94 -7.59
C PHE A 76 -0.76 1.61 -6.47
N ALA A 77 -1.52 2.62 -6.03
CA ALA A 77 -2.48 2.46 -4.95
C ALA A 77 -3.82 1.95 -5.47
N LEU A 78 -4.20 0.73 -5.10
CA LEU A 78 -5.50 0.13 -5.35
C LEU A 78 -6.40 0.44 -4.14
N SER A 79 -7.10 1.57 -4.15
CA SER A 79 -7.79 2.08 -2.97
C SER A 79 -9.31 1.94 -3.05
N ASN A 80 -9.92 1.60 -1.92
CA ASN A 80 -11.34 1.73 -1.68
C ASN A 80 -11.56 2.71 -0.53
N PHE A 81 -12.20 3.84 -0.82
CA PHE A 81 -12.51 4.88 0.17
C PHE A 81 -13.95 4.81 0.67
N ASP A 82 -14.75 3.87 0.16
CA ASP A 82 -16.14 3.69 0.56
C ASP A 82 -16.21 2.61 1.65
N ILE A 83 -15.70 2.95 2.83
CA ILE A 83 -15.68 2.04 3.98
C ILE A 83 -16.80 2.44 4.95
N ASP A 84 -17.87 1.65 4.92
CA ASP A 84 -19.03 1.77 5.82
C ASP A 84 -19.19 0.44 6.58
N LEU A 85 -19.01 0.50 7.90
CA LEU A 85 -19.02 -0.66 8.78
C LEU A 85 -20.16 -0.54 9.80
N PRO A 86 -21.33 -1.10 9.53
CA PRO A 86 -22.48 -1.04 10.43
C PRO A 86 -22.19 -1.64 11.81
N ALA A 87 -22.82 -1.07 12.84
CA ALA A 87 -22.70 -1.49 14.22
C ALA A 87 -23.01 -3.00 14.42
N GLY A 88 -22.18 -3.68 15.18
CA GLY A 88 -22.37 -5.09 15.55
C GLY A 88 -22.31 -6.05 14.37
N LYS A 89 -21.66 -5.70 13.26
CA LYS A 89 -21.61 -6.55 12.04
C LYS A 89 -20.20 -6.80 11.55
N THR A 90 -20.04 -7.98 10.96
CA THR A 90 -18.91 -8.28 10.08
C THR A 90 -19.26 -7.87 8.65
N THR A 91 -18.41 -7.10 8.01
CA THR A 91 -18.61 -6.56 6.65
C THR A 91 -17.40 -6.86 5.80
N THR A 92 -17.61 -7.45 4.61
CA THR A 92 -16.55 -7.65 3.61
C THR A 92 -16.75 -6.66 2.47
N LEU A 93 -15.74 -5.85 2.23
CA LEU A 93 -15.68 -4.88 1.14
C LEU A 93 -14.79 -5.45 0.03
N VAL A 94 -15.28 -5.42 -1.20
CA VAL A 94 -14.59 -5.97 -2.36
C VAL A 94 -14.42 -4.89 -3.42
N LYS A 95 -13.24 -4.82 -4.03
CA LYS A 95 -12.99 -3.93 -5.17
C LYS A 95 -12.07 -4.59 -6.18
N GLU A 96 -12.35 -4.36 -7.46
CA GLU A 96 -11.57 -4.88 -8.58
C GLU A 96 -10.83 -3.75 -9.29
N PHE A 97 -9.60 -4.05 -9.70
CA PHE A 97 -8.74 -3.14 -10.44
C PHE A 97 -8.12 -3.87 -11.62
N LEU A 98 -8.26 -3.29 -12.81
CA LEU A 98 -7.67 -3.81 -14.03
C LEU A 98 -6.58 -2.88 -14.54
N PHE A 99 -5.44 -3.44 -14.89
CA PHE A 99 -4.37 -2.70 -15.52
C PHE A 99 -4.76 -2.28 -16.95
N LYS A 100 -4.47 -1.03 -17.28
CA LYS A 100 -4.73 -0.46 -18.61
C LYS A 100 -3.61 -0.72 -19.61
N GLU A 101 -2.48 -1.21 -19.13
CA GLU A 101 -1.27 -1.55 -19.87
C GLU A 101 -0.52 -2.67 -19.16
N ASP A 102 0.45 -3.29 -19.83
CA ASP A 102 1.28 -4.34 -19.24
C ASP A 102 2.12 -3.79 -18.08
N ARG A 103 2.24 -4.58 -17.02
CA ARG A 103 2.97 -4.21 -15.79
C ARG A 103 3.79 -5.37 -15.26
N TYR A 104 4.86 -5.02 -14.57
CA TYR A 104 5.62 -5.94 -13.72
C TYR A 104 5.40 -5.55 -12.27
N VAL A 105 4.78 -6.44 -11.50
CA VAL A 105 4.53 -6.24 -10.08
C VAL A 105 5.63 -6.95 -9.29
N PHE A 106 6.42 -6.23 -8.52
CA PHE A 106 7.48 -6.82 -7.70
C PHE A 106 7.13 -6.91 -6.22
N GLN A 107 6.10 -6.19 -5.77
CA GLN A 107 5.65 -6.23 -4.38
C GLN A 107 4.17 -5.90 -4.25
N LEU A 108 3.49 -6.62 -3.35
CA LEU A 108 2.17 -6.28 -2.82
C LEU A 108 2.29 -6.03 -1.31
N VAL A 109 1.53 -5.09 -0.82
CA VAL A 109 1.33 -4.85 0.62
C VAL A 109 -0.07 -4.27 0.80
N SER A 110 -0.76 -4.67 1.85
CA SER A 110 -2.05 -4.08 2.21
C SER A 110 -1.88 -2.85 3.10
N HIS A 111 -2.86 -1.96 3.06
CA HIS A 111 -3.08 -0.92 4.05
C HIS A 111 -4.56 -0.90 4.35
N THR A 112 -4.92 -1.10 5.60
CA THR A 112 -6.31 -1.13 6.06
C THR A 112 -6.43 -0.36 7.37
N HIS A 113 -7.63 -0.33 7.93
CA HIS A 113 -7.91 0.39 9.17
C HIS A 113 -8.21 -0.56 10.32
N ASP A 114 -8.29 -0.02 11.54
CA ASP A 114 -8.73 -0.75 12.72
C ASP A 114 -10.03 -1.55 12.46
N ARG A 115 -10.15 -2.71 13.07
CA ARG A 115 -11.22 -3.71 12.90
C ARG A 115 -11.12 -4.60 11.68
N MET A 116 -10.13 -4.42 10.79
CA MET A 116 -9.89 -5.41 9.75
C MET A 116 -9.42 -6.73 10.40
N VAL A 117 -10.07 -7.81 10.01
CA VAL A 117 -9.75 -9.16 10.47
C VAL A 117 -9.12 -10.02 9.38
N GLU A 118 -9.36 -9.71 8.11
CA GLU A 118 -8.77 -10.37 6.97
C GLU A 118 -8.70 -9.43 5.78
N PHE A 119 -7.56 -9.45 5.10
CA PHE A 119 -7.37 -8.82 3.79
C PHE A 119 -6.84 -9.85 2.81
N THR A 120 -7.41 -9.88 1.61
CA THR A 120 -6.96 -10.75 0.53
C THR A 120 -6.75 -9.97 -0.77
N ALA A 121 -5.81 -10.47 -1.62
CA ALA A 121 -5.70 -10.06 -3.00
C ALA A 121 -5.63 -11.30 -3.90
N GLU A 122 -6.55 -11.37 -4.87
CA GLU A 122 -6.65 -12.41 -5.88
C GLU A 122 -6.33 -11.84 -7.26
N LEU A 123 -5.79 -12.67 -8.14
CA LEU A 123 -5.66 -12.33 -9.55
C LEU A 123 -7.02 -12.32 -10.23
N ILE A 124 -7.22 -11.37 -11.13
CA ILE A 124 -8.34 -11.38 -12.07
C ILE A 124 -7.84 -11.29 -13.51
N GLY A 125 -8.49 -12.07 -14.35
CA GLY A 125 -8.15 -12.20 -15.77
C GLY A 125 -6.95 -13.13 -16.02
N GLY A 126 -6.90 -13.64 -17.24
CA GLY A 126 -5.84 -14.54 -17.68
C GLY A 126 -5.94 -15.96 -17.12
N PRO A 127 -4.87 -16.77 -17.31
CA PRO A 127 -4.90 -18.19 -16.97
C PRO A 127 -4.86 -18.47 -15.45
N ARG A 128 -4.54 -17.48 -14.64
CA ARG A 128 -4.47 -17.58 -13.18
C ARG A 128 -5.63 -16.82 -12.48
N ASP A 129 -6.74 -16.61 -13.21
CA ASP A 129 -7.94 -15.94 -12.67
C ASP A 129 -8.44 -16.63 -11.40
N GLY A 130 -8.71 -15.85 -10.34
CA GLY A 130 -9.15 -16.34 -9.03
C GLY A 130 -8.03 -16.89 -8.13
N GLU A 131 -6.76 -16.84 -8.56
CA GLU A 131 -5.67 -17.30 -7.71
C GLU A 131 -5.41 -16.32 -6.57
N LEU A 132 -5.46 -16.81 -5.33
CA LEU A 132 -5.16 -16.05 -4.14
C LEU A 132 -3.64 -15.86 -4.01
N LEU A 133 -3.19 -14.60 -4.09
CA LEU A 133 -1.77 -14.24 -4.01
C LEU A 133 -1.35 -13.74 -2.63
N TYR A 134 -2.22 -12.99 -1.97
CA TYR A 134 -1.85 -12.28 -0.76
C TYR A 134 -2.97 -12.39 0.28
N VAL A 135 -2.57 -12.65 1.52
CA VAL A 135 -3.44 -12.65 2.70
C VAL A 135 -2.74 -11.89 3.83
N SER A 136 -3.47 -11.05 4.53
CA SER A 136 -3.01 -10.42 5.77
C SER A 136 -4.12 -10.43 6.81
N TYR A 137 -3.74 -10.72 8.06
CA TYR A 137 -4.60 -10.62 9.25
C TYR A 137 -4.15 -9.49 10.19
N ASP A 138 -3.11 -8.76 9.78
CA ASP A 138 -2.54 -7.64 10.52
C ASP A 138 -2.80 -6.35 9.75
N TRP A 139 -3.69 -5.51 10.29
CA TRP A 139 -4.03 -4.23 9.68
C TRP A 139 -2.97 -3.16 9.94
N GLU A 140 -2.23 -3.28 11.06
CA GLU A 140 -1.27 -2.28 11.50
C GLU A 140 0.12 -2.52 10.87
N HIS A 141 0.56 -3.79 10.81
CA HIS A 141 1.89 -4.16 10.30
C HIS A 141 1.82 -5.30 9.27
N PRO A 142 1.11 -5.10 8.14
CA PRO A 142 0.98 -6.16 7.13
C PRO A 142 2.35 -6.49 6.52
N ALA A 143 2.65 -7.78 6.43
CA ALA A 143 3.88 -8.23 5.80
C ALA A 143 3.80 -8.03 4.27
N PRO A 144 4.81 -7.39 3.64
CA PRO A 144 4.84 -7.29 2.18
C PRO A 144 5.12 -8.65 1.54
N LEU A 145 4.41 -8.96 0.45
CA LEU A 145 4.72 -10.06 -0.46
C LEU A 145 5.61 -9.54 -1.58
N ARG A 146 6.77 -10.16 -1.78
CA ARG A 146 7.69 -9.85 -2.89
C ARG A 146 7.67 -10.96 -3.92
N PHE A 147 7.74 -10.55 -5.18
CA PHE A 147 7.88 -11.46 -6.32
C PHE A 147 9.30 -11.40 -6.87
N ASP A 148 9.93 -12.56 -6.98
CA ASP A 148 11.24 -12.74 -7.62
C ASP A 148 11.20 -14.04 -8.45
N PRO A 149 11.16 -13.94 -9.80
CA PRO A 149 11.08 -12.72 -10.60
C PRO A 149 9.75 -11.94 -10.42
N PRO A 150 9.71 -10.65 -10.79
CA PRO A 150 8.48 -9.87 -10.77
C PRO A 150 7.34 -10.53 -11.54
N LEU A 151 6.13 -10.43 -11.01
CA LEU A 151 4.92 -10.96 -11.62
C LEU A 151 4.54 -10.11 -12.84
N PHE A 152 4.54 -10.72 -14.01
CA PHE A 152 4.05 -10.06 -15.23
C PHE A 152 2.52 -10.09 -15.26
N MET A 153 1.93 -8.92 -15.50
CA MET A 153 0.49 -8.71 -15.62
C MET A 153 0.21 -8.07 -16.99
N GLU A 154 -0.54 -8.75 -17.81
CA GLU A 154 -0.99 -8.23 -19.11
C GLU A 154 -2.09 -7.16 -18.92
N ARG A 155 -2.20 -6.28 -19.87
CA ARG A 155 -3.35 -5.37 -19.97
C ARG A 155 -4.66 -6.13 -19.86
N GLY A 156 -5.56 -5.66 -19.00
CA GLY A 156 -6.86 -6.28 -18.72
C GLY A 156 -6.83 -7.33 -17.61
N GLN A 157 -5.67 -7.74 -17.14
CA GLN A 157 -5.52 -8.46 -15.88
C GLN A 157 -5.46 -7.47 -14.71
N GLY A 158 -5.61 -7.96 -13.50
CA GLY A 158 -5.58 -7.09 -12.33
C GLY A 158 -5.72 -7.83 -11.02
N PHE A 159 -6.23 -7.13 -10.03
CA PHE A 159 -6.45 -7.65 -8.69
C PHE A 159 -7.88 -7.42 -8.24
N ARG A 160 -8.45 -8.43 -7.58
CA ARG A 160 -9.61 -8.30 -6.69
C ARG A 160 -9.07 -8.24 -5.28
N ILE A 161 -9.30 -7.12 -4.60
CA ILE A 161 -9.00 -6.98 -3.19
C ILE A 161 -10.28 -7.14 -2.36
N SER A 162 -10.16 -7.83 -1.23
CA SER A 162 -11.24 -7.99 -0.27
C SER A 162 -10.71 -7.65 1.11
N ALA A 163 -11.45 -6.84 1.86
CA ALA A 163 -11.14 -6.52 3.24
C ALA A 163 -12.37 -6.81 4.12
N THR A 164 -12.21 -7.72 5.07
CA THR A 164 -13.25 -8.08 6.04
C THR A 164 -12.97 -7.37 7.35
N TYR A 165 -13.98 -6.65 7.82
CA TYR A 165 -13.95 -5.90 9.08
C TYR A 165 -14.97 -6.48 10.05
N ASP A 166 -14.64 -6.48 11.34
CA ASP A 166 -15.51 -6.91 12.41
C ASP A 166 -15.80 -5.75 13.37
N ASN A 167 -16.88 -5.02 13.11
CA ASN A 167 -17.31 -3.90 13.94
C ASN A 167 -18.19 -4.39 15.10
N GLN A 168 -17.58 -4.76 16.22
CA GLN A 168 -18.28 -5.18 17.44
C GLN A 168 -18.75 -4.01 18.31
N THR A 169 -18.63 -2.76 17.82
CA THR A 169 -19.10 -1.58 18.57
C THR A 169 -20.60 -1.36 18.39
N ASP A 170 -21.17 -0.48 19.20
CA ASP A 170 -22.58 -0.09 19.19
C ASP A 170 -22.89 1.06 18.20
N ARG A 171 -21.93 1.44 17.36
CA ARG A 171 -22.05 2.53 16.38
C ARG A 171 -21.45 2.16 15.03
N ASP A 172 -21.99 2.78 13.99
CA ASP A 172 -21.42 2.67 12.64
C ASP A 172 -20.05 3.37 12.59
N LEU A 173 -19.11 2.78 11.84
CA LEU A 173 -17.76 3.33 11.62
C LEU A 173 -17.58 3.63 10.14
N TYR A 174 -16.92 4.74 9.85
CA TYR A 174 -16.61 5.21 8.49
C TYR A 174 -15.15 5.60 8.41
N PHE A 175 -14.48 5.23 7.31
CA PHE A 175 -13.08 5.55 7.07
C PHE A 175 -12.88 6.16 5.69
#